data_be87fdeacc7833bfc466f887000d7335
#
_entry.id   be87fdeacc7833bfc466f887000d7335
#
_cell.length_a   1.000
_cell.length_b   1.000
_cell.length_c   1.000
_cell.angle_alpha   90.00
_cell.angle_beta   90.00
_cell.angle_gamma   90.00
#
_symmetry.space_group_name_H-M   'P 1'
#
loop_
_entity.id
_entity.type
_entity.pdbx_description
1 polymer ?
#
loop_
_entity_poly.entity_id
_entity_poly.type
_entity_poly.pdbx_seq_one_letter_code
_entity_poly.pdbx_strand_id
1 'polypeptide(L)'
;MKKLLIVLAIGAVSAGVAGCSSSTSPAAPSAVTQSSTSQLAAKPGYAEAAKPGALTIVGIVLQEDGEFDILQAAVVRAGLVETLNGTKQYTVFAPTDAAFITTLGAADEATAIAAVNSLDLDTLNNILLFHVTNGRRNSNSVLSAPSYVMLNGAKLTREQLSAAGIVATDISASNGIVHVINRVLLP
;
A
#
# COMPACT_ATOMS: atom_id res chain seq x y z
N MET A 1 0.71 40.11 -2.72
CA MET A 1 0.68 40.93 -1.50
C MET A 1 -0.64 40.70 -0.81
N LYS A 2 -0.67 39.91 0.22
CA LYS A 2 -1.60 40.02 1.37
C LYS A 2 -1.12 39.03 2.43
N LYS A 3 -0.35 39.60 3.34
CA LYS A 3 0.01 39.03 4.65
C LYS A 3 -1.25 38.98 5.49
N LEU A 4 -1.49 37.91 6.20
CA LEU A 4 -2.31 37.96 7.39
C LEU A 4 -1.62 37.21 8.53
N LEU A 5 -1.36 38.01 9.54
CA LEU A 5 -0.71 37.75 10.83
C LEU A 5 -1.69 36.95 11.73
N ILE A 6 -1.21 35.93 12.39
CA ILE A 6 -0.94 35.74 13.83
C ILE A 6 -2.06 36.16 14.76
N VAL A 7 -2.53 35.24 15.58
CA VAL A 7 -2.77 35.49 17.01
C VAL A 7 -2.36 34.28 17.82
N LEU A 8 -1.35 34.54 18.63
CA LEU A 8 -0.85 33.73 19.75
C LEU A 8 -1.81 33.94 20.92
N ALA A 9 -2.31 32.90 21.54
CA ALA A 9 -2.94 32.98 22.85
C ALA A 9 -2.30 31.97 23.79
N ILE A 10 -1.50 32.50 24.68
CA ILE A 10 -0.93 31.86 25.86
C ILE A 10 -2.02 31.90 26.94
N GLY A 11 -2.27 30.75 27.55
CA GLY A 11 -3.12 30.62 28.73
C GLY A 11 -2.55 29.55 29.65
N ALA A 12 -1.79 29.97 30.61
CA ALA A 12 -1.33 29.20 31.76
C ALA A 12 -2.34 29.32 32.91
N VAL A 13 -2.13 28.46 33.94
CA VAL A 13 -2.68 28.45 35.33
C VAL A 13 -3.64 27.29 35.56
N SER A 14 -3.57 26.45 36.58
CA SER A 14 -2.79 26.31 37.83
C SER A 14 -3.11 24.97 38.49
N ALA A 15 -2.16 24.42 39.16
CA ALA A 15 -2.05 23.74 40.44
C ALA A 15 -3.34 23.32 41.20
N GLY A 16 -3.25 22.13 41.75
CA GLY A 16 -4.04 21.78 42.96
C GLY A 16 -4.22 20.31 43.21
N VAL A 17 -3.44 19.83 44.14
CA VAL A 17 -3.71 19.11 45.40
C VAL A 17 -3.73 17.57 45.38
N ALA A 18 -2.87 17.10 46.23
CA ALA A 18 -2.62 15.80 46.76
C ALA A 18 -3.87 15.05 47.31
N GLY A 19 -3.85 13.74 47.14
CA GLY A 19 -4.73 12.80 47.84
C GLY A 19 -4.05 11.44 47.90
N CYS A 20 -3.30 11.17 48.97
CA CYS A 20 -2.85 9.84 49.37
C CYS A 20 -4.05 8.99 49.77
N SER A 21 -4.12 7.77 49.31
CA SER A 21 -4.61 6.66 50.10
C SER A 21 -4.08 5.34 49.57
N SER A 22 -3.32 4.73 50.41
CA SER A 22 -2.77 3.37 50.40
C SER A 22 -3.88 2.31 50.46
N SER A 23 -3.74 1.22 49.71
CA SER A 23 -3.83 -0.12 50.23
C SER A 23 -3.58 -1.22 49.17
N THR A 24 -2.59 -1.98 49.47
CA THR A 24 -2.49 -3.45 49.42
C THR A 24 -2.45 -4.14 48.05
N SER A 25 -1.25 -4.54 47.69
CA SER A 25 -0.88 -5.75 46.90
C SER A 25 -1.46 -7.03 47.53
N PRO A 26 -1.56 -8.20 46.88
CA PRO A 26 -0.55 -8.76 46.00
C PRO A 26 -1.11 -9.59 44.80
N ALA A 27 -0.35 -9.86 43.83
CA ALA A 27 -0.03 -11.11 43.15
C ALA A 27 0.32 -10.88 41.67
N ALA A 28 1.57 -10.97 41.39
CA ALA A 28 2.09 -11.39 40.07
C ALA A 28 1.93 -12.93 39.95
N PRO A 29 2.17 -13.59 38.83
CA PRO A 29 2.90 -13.15 37.63
C PRO A 29 2.27 -13.62 36.30
N SER A 30 2.56 -12.98 35.22
CA SER A 30 2.72 -13.69 33.98
C SER A 30 3.59 -12.84 33.05
N ALA A 31 4.77 -13.34 32.87
CA ALA A 31 5.72 -12.89 31.85
C ALA A 31 5.07 -12.91 30.48
N VAL A 32 4.74 -11.75 29.95
CA VAL A 32 4.48 -11.58 28.53
C VAL A 32 5.83 -11.24 27.91
N THR A 33 6.40 -12.22 27.24
CA THR A 33 7.52 -12.10 26.33
C THR A 33 7.23 -11.00 25.34
N GLN A 34 7.86 -9.85 25.51
CA GLN A 34 7.88 -8.80 24.51
C GLN A 34 8.77 -9.29 23.37
N SER A 35 8.15 -9.83 22.34
CA SER A 35 8.81 -10.00 21.06
C SER A 35 9.11 -8.62 20.52
N SER A 36 10.39 -8.28 20.52
CA SER A 36 10.94 -7.10 19.89
C SER A 36 10.67 -7.16 18.40
N THR A 37 9.55 -6.61 17.97
CA THR A 37 9.29 -6.39 16.56
C THR A 37 10.07 -5.14 16.18
N SER A 38 11.13 -5.33 15.42
CA SER A 38 11.86 -4.25 14.77
C SER A 38 10.88 -3.41 13.96
N GLN A 39 10.53 -2.24 14.48
CA GLN A 39 9.80 -1.22 13.75
C GLN A 39 10.73 -0.64 12.69
N LEU A 40 10.72 -1.22 11.50
CA LEU A 40 11.05 -0.47 10.31
C LEU A 40 9.95 0.58 10.16
N ALA A 41 10.35 1.84 10.18
CA ALA A 41 9.47 2.98 10.06
C ALA A 41 8.62 2.87 8.79
N ALA A 42 7.42 2.32 8.93
CA ALA A 42 6.41 2.39 7.91
C ALA A 42 5.93 3.85 7.83
N LYS A 43 5.98 4.42 6.64
CA LYS A 43 5.36 5.70 6.32
C LYS A 43 3.92 5.68 6.84
N PRO A 44 3.44 6.72 7.55
CA PRO A 44 2.06 6.72 8.04
C PRO A 44 1.09 6.75 6.84
N GLY A 45 0.27 5.76 6.70
CA GLY A 45 -0.75 5.64 5.67
C GLY A 45 -1.18 4.21 5.33
N TYR A 46 -0.31 3.23 5.49
CA TYR A 46 -0.58 1.87 4.98
C TYR A 46 -1.19 0.88 5.97
N ALA A 47 -1.43 1.19 7.22
CA ALA A 47 -1.53 0.12 8.19
C ALA A 47 -2.56 0.19 9.31
N GLU A 48 -3.43 1.18 9.42
CA GLU A 48 -4.14 1.30 10.70
C GLU A 48 -5.62 0.91 10.73
N ALA A 49 -6.24 0.48 9.66
CA ALA A 49 -7.68 0.23 9.66
C ALA A 49 -8.14 -1.23 9.52
N ALA A 50 -7.28 -2.16 9.19
CA ALA A 50 -7.71 -3.55 9.03
C ALA A 50 -6.68 -4.54 9.60
N LYS A 51 -7.17 -5.57 10.29
CA LYS A 51 -6.34 -6.73 10.65
C LYS A 51 -5.70 -7.29 9.38
N PRO A 52 -4.39 -7.66 9.38
CA PRO A 52 -3.74 -8.26 8.24
C PRO A 52 -4.59 -9.40 7.66
N GLY A 53 -4.99 -9.30 6.40
CA GLY A 53 -5.83 -10.29 5.73
C GLY A 53 -7.35 -10.10 5.86
N ALA A 54 -7.84 -9.02 6.46
CA ALA A 54 -9.28 -8.75 6.54
C ALA A 54 -9.85 -8.23 5.21
N LEU A 55 -9.08 -7.44 4.48
CA LEU A 55 -9.47 -6.89 3.18
C LEU A 55 -8.97 -7.77 2.03
N THR A 56 -9.69 -7.77 0.93
CA THR A 56 -9.20 -8.32 -0.33
C THR A 56 -8.13 -7.39 -0.93
N ILE A 57 -7.39 -7.87 -1.94
CA ILE A 57 -6.45 -7.04 -2.71
C ILE A 57 -7.13 -5.76 -3.20
N VAL A 58 -8.33 -5.90 -3.76
CA VAL A 58 -9.14 -4.76 -4.21
C VAL A 58 -9.50 -3.84 -3.06
N GLY A 59 -9.88 -4.40 -1.90
CA GLY A 59 -10.20 -3.62 -0.72
C GLY A 59 -9.02 -2.80 -0.19
N ILE A 60 -7.78 -3.27 -0.39
CA ILE A 60 -6.57 -2.52 -0.04
C ILE A 60 -6.33 -1.38 -1.04
N VAL A 61 -6.48 -1.65 -2.34
CA VAL A 61 -6.27 -0.64 -3.40
C VAL A 61 -7.38 0.43 -3.40
N LEU A 62 -8.59 0.07 -2.96
CA LEU A 62 -9.73 1.01 -2.89
C LEU A 62 -9.78 1.80 -1.57
N GLN A 63 -8.79 1.69 -0.70
CA GLN A 63 -8.71 2.57 0.47
C GLN A 63 -8.38 4.00 0.00
N GLU A 64 -9.14 4.95 0.50
CA GLU A 64 -8.96 6.39 0.22
C GLU A 64 -7.76 6.95 1.03
N ASP A 65 -6.58 6.41 0.78
CA ASP A 65 -5.34 6.87 1.40
C ASP A 65 -4.52 7.81 0.50
N GLY A 66 -5.01 8.05 -0.74
CA GLY A 66 -4.39 8.97 -1.69
C GLY A 66 -3.07 8.46 -2.30
N GLU A 67 -2.78 7.17 -2.20
CA GLU A 67 -1.55 6.58 -2.74
C GLU A 67 -1.81 5.68 -3.96
N PHE A 68 -3.09 5.32 -4.24
CA PHE A 68 -3.47 4.38 -5.30
C PHE A 68 -4.67 4.84 -6.14
N ASP A 69 -4.97 6.14 -6.15
CA ASP A 69 -6.14 6.67 -6.84
C ASP A 69 -6.08 6.43 -8.35
N ILE A 70 -4.90 6.57 -8.95
CA ILE A 70 -4.68 6.28 -10.38
C ILE A 70 -4.81 4.77 -10.65
N LEU A 71 -4.26 3.92 -9.77
CA LEU A 71 -4.40 2.46 -9.90
C LEU A 71 -5.85 2.02 -9.73
N GLN A 72 -6.57 2.62 -8.79
CA GLN A 72 -8.01 2.39 -8.59
C GLN A 72 -8.81 2.71 -9.86
N ALA A 73 -8.60 3.91 -10.42
CA ALA A 73 -9.24 4.31 -11.67
C ALA A 73 -8.94 3.33 -12.81
N ALA A 74 -7.67 2.88 -12.92
CA ALA A 74 -7.24 1.92 -13.92
C ALA A 74 -7.93 0.55 -13.76
N VAL A 75 -7.98 0.00 -12.54
CA VAL A 75 -8.58 -1.32 -12.26
C VAL A 75 -10.09 -1.31 -12.48
N VAL A 76 -10.78 -0.24 -12.07
CA VAL A 76 -12.23 -0.05 -12.28
C VAL A 76 -12.52 0.02 -13.78
N ARG A 77 -11.76 0.84 -14.53
CA ARG A 77 -11.93 0.98 -15.98
C ARG A 77 -11.65 -0.31 -16.75
N ALA A 78 -10.66 -1.07 -16.33
CA ALA A 78 -10.28 -2.35 -16.92
C ALA A 78 -11.29 -3.48 -16.60
N GLY A 79 -12.23 -3.27 -15.68
CA GLY A 79 -13.18 -4.29 -15.23
C GLY A 79 -12.53 -5.44 -14.46
N LEU A 80 -11.32 -5.25 -13.92
CA LEU A 80 -10.56 -6.29 -13.22
C LEU A 80 -10.95 -6.42 -11.74
N VAL A 81 -11.83 -5.57 -11.23
CA VAL A 81 -12.30 -5.58 -9.83
C VAL A 81 -12.80 -6.97 -9.41
N GLU A 82 -13.68 -7.58 -10.18
CA GLU A 82 -14.24 -8.90 -9.86
C GLU A 82 -13.18 -10.00 -9.96
N THR A 83 -12.28 -9.92 -10.94
CA THR A 83 -11.19 -10.89 -11.12
C THR A 83 -10.24 -10.88 -9.93
N LEU A 84 -9.90 -9.69 -9.43
CA LEU A 84 -8.99 -9.51 -8.30
C LEU A 84 -9.70 -9.66 -6.94
N ASN A 85 -11.02 -9.61 -6.91
CA ASN A 85 -11.82 -9.82 -5.69
C ASN A 85 -12.24 -11.28 -5.48
N GLY A 86 -11.89 -12.15 -6.42
CA GLY A 86 -12.21 -13.59 -6.37
C GLY A 86 -11.46 -14.35 -5.28
N THR A 87 -11.78 -15.64 -5.16
CA THR A 87 -11.19 -16.56 -4.18
C THR A 87 -9.78 -17.06 -4.55
N LYS A 88 -9.33 -16.76 -5.76
CA LYS A 88 -7.99 -17.13 -6.22
C LYS A 88 -6.95 -16.30 -5.48
N GLN A 89 -5.81 -16.93 -5.19
CA GLN A 89 -4.70 -16.25 -4.54
C GLN A 89 -3.81 -15.57 -5.59
N TYR A 90 -3.55 -14.28 -5.37
CA TYR A 90 -2.71 -13.47 -6.24
C TYR A 90 -1.62 -12.75 -5.46
N THR A 91 -0.55 -12.40 -6.16
CA THR A 91 0.40 -11.39 -5.70
C THR A 91 0.32 -10.22 -6.66
N VAL A 92 0.10 -9.03 -6.14
CA VAL A 92 -0.03 -7.80 -6.90
C VAL A 92 1.14 -6.87 -6.59
N PHE A 93 1.74 -6.34 -7.65
CA PHE A 93 2.71 -5.26 -7.57
C PHE A 93 1.96 -3.95 -7.81
N ALA A 94 1.64 -3.22 -6.75
CA ALA A 94 0.87 -1.98 -6.80
C ALA A 94 1.80 -0.76 -6.97
N PRO A 95 1.83 -0.11 -8.13
CA PRO A 95 2.55 1.14 -8.28
C PRO A 95 1.83 2.28 -7.55
N THR A 96 2.60 3.17 -6.93
CA THR A 96 2.08 4.39 -6.32
C THR A 96 1.64 5.40 -7.37
N ASP A 97 0.86 6.41 -6.99
CA ASP A 97 0.46 7.49 -7.90
C ASP A 97 1.67 8.25 -8.44
N ALA A 98 2.68 8.47 -7.61
CA ALA A 98 3.96 9.03 -8.05
C ALA A 98 4.65 8.19 -9.14
N ALA A 99 4.52 6.86 -9.08
CA ALA A 99 5.03 5.95 -10.11
C ALA A 99 4.30 6.14 -11.44
N PHE A 100 2.99 6.29 -11.42
CA PHE A 100 2.19 6.58 -12.63
C PHE A 100 2.50 7.94 -13.20
N ILE A 101 2.51 9.00 -12.38
CA ILE A 101 2.84 10.36 -12.79
C ILE A 101 4.20 10.38 -13.50
N THR A 102 5.21 9.76 -12.91
CA THR A 102 6.56 9.68 -13.49
C THR A 102 6.57 8.89 -14.80
N THR A 103 5.87 7.75 -14.86
CA THR A 103 5.88 6.87 -16.05
C THR A 103 5.10 7.47 -17.22
N LEU A 104 3.98 8.13 -16.93
CA LEU A 104 3.14 8.78 -17.94
C LEU A 104 3.64 10.18 -18.33
N GLY A 105 4.59 10.75 -17.59
CA GLY A 105 5.05 12.12 -17.77
C GLY A 105 3.95 13.15 -17.47
N ALA A 106 3.02 12.79 -16.59
CA ALA A 106 1.92 13.68 -16.21
C ALA A 106 2.43 14.78 -15.26
N ALA A 107 1.74 15.92 -15.28
CA ALA A 107 2.09 17.02 -14.38
C ALA A 107 1.52 16.82 -12.98
N ASP A 108 0.40 16.13 -12.88
CA ASP A 108 -0.34 15.85 -11.65
C ASP A 108 -1.17 14.57 -11.78
N GLU A 109 -1.79 14.18 -10.69
CA GLU A 109 -2.62 12.98 -10.59
C GLU A 109 -3.85 13.05 -11.52
N ALA A 110 -4.54 14.19 -11.60
CA ALA A 110 -5.69 14.36 -12.45
C ALA A 110 -5.34 14.17 -13.93
N THR A 111 -4.17 14.67 -14.36
CA THR A 111 -3.63 14.46 -15.70
C THR A 111 -3.24 13.00 -15.92
N ALA A 112 -2.69 12.34 -14.92
CA ALA A 112 -2.36 10.91 -15.00
C ALA A 112 -3.62 10.04 -15.12
N ILE A 113 -4.67 10.32 -14.33
CA ILE A 113 -5.98 9.65 -14.44
C ILE A 113 -6.58 9.88 -15.84
N ALA A 114 -6.52 11.10 -16.37
CA ALA A 114 -7.00 11.40 -17.73
C ALA A 114 -6.19 10.63 -18.77
N ALA A 115 -4.86 10.53 -18.61
CA ALA A 115 -4.01 9.74 -19.50
C ALA A 115 -4.36 8.25 -19.46
N VAL A 116 -4.52 7.67 -18.27
CA VAL A 116 -4.99 6.28 -18.09
C VAL A 116 -6.36 6.09 -18.75
N ASN A 117 -7.26 7.06 -18.60
CA ASN A 117 -8.58 7.02 -19.20
C ASN A 117 -8.56 7.15 -20.73
N SER A 118 -7.50 7.67 -21.33
CA SER A 118 -7.33 7.75 -22.78
C SER A 118 -6.67 6.53 -23.40
N LEU A 119 -6.03 5.67 -22.57
CA LEU A 119 -5.41 4.44 -23.04
C LEU A 119 -6.46 3.48 -23.62
N ASP A 120 -6.03 2.72 -24.62
CA ASP A 120 -6.80 1.59 -25.12
C ASP A 120 -6.99 0.52 -24.04
N LEU A 121 -8.19 -0.06 -23.95
CA LEU A 121 -8.53 -1.03 -22.91
C LEU A 121 -7.67 -2.29 -22.96
N ASP A 122 -7.31 -2.76 -24.14
CA ASP A 122 -6.46 -3.96 -24.28
C ASP A 122 -5.04 -3.67 -23.79
N THR A 123 -4.52 -2.49 -24.09
CA THR A 123 -3.22 -2.03 -23.60
C THR A 123 -3.24 -1.86 -22.07
N LEU A 124 -4.28 -1.23 -21.53
CA LEU A 124 -4.45 -1.06 -20.09
C LEU A 124 -4.54 -2.40 -19.37
N ASN A 125 -5.37 -3.32 -19.87
CA ASN A 125 -5.49 -4.67 -19.35
C ASN A 125 -4.16 -5.42 -19.38
N ASN A 126 -3.42 -5.33 -20.46
CA ASN A 126 -2.12 -5.99 -20.60
C ASN A 126 -1.12 -5.46 -19.56
N ILE A 127 -1.06 -4.15 -19.35
CA ILE A 127 -0.21 -3.52 -18.32
C ILE A 127 -0.66 -3.97 -16.93
N LEU A 128 -1.95 -3.89 -16.59
CA LEU A 128 -2.45 -4.28 -15.28
C LEU A 128 -2.22 -5.77 -14.99
N LEU A 129 -2.45 -6.65 -15.96
CA LEU A 129 -2.19 -8.08 -15.82
C LEU A 129 -0.69 -8.39 -15.72
N PHE A 130 0.19 -7.52 -16.23
CA PHE A 130 1.63 -7.60 -16.03
C PHE A 130 2.06 -7.23 -14.59
N HIS A 131 1.20 -6.62 -13.81
CA HIS A 131 1.43 -6.34 -12.39
C HIS A 131 0.89 -7.44 -11.46
N VAL A 132 0.27 -8.49 -11.99
CA VAL A 132 -0.36 -9.55 -11.20
C VAL A 132 0.22 -10.90 -11.55
N THR A 133 0.59 -11.67 -10.52
CA THR A 133 1.03 -13.07 -10.70
C THR A 133 0.20 -14.01 -9.83
N ASN A 134 0.09 -15.27 -10.26
CA ASN A 134 -0.64 -16.29 -9.54
C ASN A 134 0.09 -16.72 -8.25
N GLY A 135 -0.70 -16.99 -7.24
CA GLY A 135 -0.25 -17.52 -5.95
C GLY A 135 0.16 -16.42 -4.97
N ARG A 136 0.19 -16.79 -3.70
CA ARG A 136 0.59 -15.94 -2.60
C ARG A 136 2.10 -15.99 -2.43
N ARG A 137 2.80 -14.94 -2.80
CA ARG A 137 4.26 -14.84 -2.77
C ARG A 137 4.71 -13.74 -1.83
N ASN A 138 5.42 -14.11 -0.79
CA ASN A 138 6.04 -13.14 0.11
C ASN A 138 7.32 -12.55 -0.50
N SER A 139 7.85 -11.49 0.11
CA SER A 139 9.04 -10.77 -0.31
C SER A 139 10.24 -11.70 -0.53
N ASN A 140 10.48 -12.65 0.37
CA ASN A 140 11.58 -13.62 0.21
C ASN A 140 11.41 -14.46 -1.05
N SER A 141 10.19 -14.92 -1.35
CA SER A 141 9.89 -15.66 -2.58
C SER A 141 10.07 -14.78 -3.80
N VAL A 142 9.56 -13.54 -3.72
CA VAL A 142 9.61 -12.56 -4.81
C VAL A 142 11.05 -12.16 -5.14
N LEU A 143 11.92 -12.04 -4.15
CA LEU A 143 13.32 -11.65 -4.35
C LEU A 143 14.25 -12.82 -4.70
N SER A 144 13.83 -14.06 -4.45
CA SER A 144 14.66 -15.25 -4.66
C SER A 144 14.55 -15.84 -6.07
N ALA A 145 13.42 -15.72 -6.73
CA ALA A 145 13.24 -16.31 -8.05
C ALA A 145 13.80 -15.41 -9.16
N PRO A 146 14.36 -16.00 -10.22
CA PRO A 146 14.95 -15.24 -11.33
C PRO A 146 13.89 -14.55 -12.21
N SER A 147 12.68 -15.09 -12.29
CA SER A 147 11.56 -14.51 -13.03
C SER A 147 10.22 -15.09 -12.59
N TYR A 148 9.15 -14.36 -12.92
CA TYR A 148 7.76 -14.74 -12.68
C TYR A 148 6.95 -14.67 -13.96
N VAL A 149 6.02 -15.60 -14.12
CA VAL A 149 5.02 -15.52 -15.18
C VAL A 149 3.85 -14.70 -14.63
N MET A 150 3.56 -13.60 -15.32
CA MET A 150 2.47 -12.71 -14.98
C MET A 150 1.16 -13.19 -15.61
N LEU A 151 0.02 -12.60 -15.22
CA LEU A 151 -1.28 -13.03 -15.73
C LEU A 151 -1.47 -12.77 -17.23
N ASN A 152 -0.75 -11.82 -17.80
CA ASN A 152 -0.73 -11.59 -19.25
C ASN A 152 0.15 -12.60 -20.02
N GLY A 153 0.79 -13.55 -19.33
CA GLY A 153 1.70 -14.55 -19.90
C GLY A 153 3.14 -14.11 -20.09
N ALA A 154 3.43 -12.81 -19.94
CA ALA A 154 4.79 -12.29 -20.00
C ALA A 154 5.59 -12.64 -18.75
N LYS A 155 6.91 -12.55 -18.85
CA LYS A 155 7.81 -12.82 -17.71
C LYS A 155 8.33 -11.52 -17.13
N LEU A 156 8.13 -11.34 -15.84
CA LEU A 156 8.78 -10.29 -15.06
C LEU A 156 10.10 -10.83 -14.54
N THR A 157 11.20 -10.18 -14.88
CA THR A 157 12.52 -10.56 -14.38
C THR A 157 12.81 -9.89 -13.05
N ARG A 158 13.72 -10.49 -12.30
CA ARG A 158 14.18 -9.95 -11.02
C ARG A 158 14.82 -8.56 -11.19
N GLU A 159 15.54 -8.34 -12.28
CA GLU A 159 16.17 -7.05 -12.60
C GLU A 159 15.12 -5.96 -12.83
N GLN A 160 14.05 -6.25 -13.57
CA GLN A 160 12.93 -5.33 -13.77
C GLN A 160 12.23 -4.98 -12.44
N LEU A 161 12.01 -5.99 -11.60
CA LEU A 161 11.39 -5.78 -10.30
C LEU A 161 12.31 -4.96 -9.36
N SER A 162 13.60 -5.24 -9.37
CA SER A 162 14.60 -4.45 -8.62
C SER A 162 14.67 -3.01 -9.11
N ALA A 163 14.60 -2.79 -10.42
CA ALA A 163 14.56 -1.46 -11.03
C ALA A 163 13.27 -0.70 -10.76
N ALA A 164 12.17 -1.41 -10.53
CA ALA A 164 10.90 -0.79 -10.14
C ALA A 164 10.92 -0.21 -8.72
N GLY A 165 11.85 -0.64 -7.88
CA GLY A 165 11.98 -0.15 -6.51
C GLY A 165 10.79 -0.53 -5.63
N ILE A 166 10.99 -1.50 -4.75
CA ILE A 166 9.94 -1.92 -3.82
C ILE A 166 9.92 -0.97 -2.62
N VAL A 167 8.79 -0.33 -2.37
CA VAL A 167 8.58 0.63 -1.28
C VAL A 167 8.05 -0.07 -0.02
N ALA A 168 7.08 -0.96 -0.20
CA ALA A 168 6.53 -1.76 0.89
C ALA A 168 6.29 -3.20 0.43
N THR A 169 6.48 -4.15 1.33
CA THR A 169 6.33 -5.58 1.04
C THR A 169 5.34 -6.23 1.98
N ASP A 170 4.82 -7.38 1.54
CA ASP A 170 4.07 -8.31 2.40
C ASP A 170 2.79 -7.72 3.01
N ILE A 171 2.14 -6.77 2.32
CA ILE A 171 0.82 -6.30 2.70
C ILE A 171 -0.16 -7.45 2.47
N SER A 172 -0.64 -8.03 3.57
CA SER A 172 -1.44 -9.23 3.55
C SER A 172 -2.90 -8.91 3.25
N ALA A 173 -3.40 -9.42 2.14
CA ALA A 173 -4.82 -9.45 1.79
C ALA A 173 -5.43 -10.82 2.09
N SER A 174 -6.76 -10.92 2.19
CA SER A 174 -7.48 -12.18 2.36
C SER A 174 -7.27 -13.14 1.19
N ASN A 175 -7.19 -12.61 -0.02
CA ASN A 175 -6.98 -13.34 -1.26
C ASN A 175 -5.61 -13.10 -1.91
N GLY A 176 -4.60 -12.67 -1.15
CA GLY A 176 -3.26 -12.54 -1.70
C GLY A 176 -2.28 -11.71 -0.89
N ILE A 177 -1.27 -11.20 -1.57
CA ILE A 177 -0.27 -10.27 -1.04
C ILE A 177 -0.13 -9.11 -2.01
N VAL A 178 0.04 -7.91 -1.47
CA VAL A 178 0.34 -6.70 -2.23
C VAL A 178 1.76 -6.25 -1.89
N HIS A 179 2.54 -5.94 -2.92
CA HIS A 179 3.84 -5.28 -2.82
C HIS A 179 3.75 -3.92 -3.50
N VAL A 180 4.12 -2.87 -2.80
CA VAL A 180 4.11 -1.50 -3.32
C VAL A 180 5.41 -1.21 -4.03
N ILE A 181 5.33 -0.70 -5.24
CA ILE A 181 6.47 -0.37 -6.09
C ILE A 181 6.44 1.11 -6.52
N ASN A 182 7.63 1.66 -6.73
CA ASN A 182 7.80 3.08 -7.07
C ASN A 182 7.90 3.34 -8.59
N ARG A 183 7.64 2.34 -9.41
CA ARG A 183 7.64 2.47 -10.88
C ARG A 183 6.66 1.50 -11.51
N VAL A 184 5.96 1.94 -12.55
CA VAL A 184 5.06 1.08 -13.32
C VAL A 184 5.89 0.06 -14.12
N LEU A 185 5.50 -1.21 -14.05
CA LEU A 185 6.09 -2.29 -14.83
C LEU A 185 5.48 -2.27 -16.23
N LEU A 186 6.32 -2.26 -17.24
CA LEU A 186 5.92 -2.35 -18.64
C LEU A 186 6.33 -3.71 -19.21
N PRO A 187 5.43 -4.38 -19.94
CA PRO A 187 5.70 -5.71 -20.53
C PRO A 187 6.70 -5.65 -21.69
#